data_a517f63109a58d58f8c2aaf79e42ed8d
#
_entry.id   a517f63109a58d58f8c2aaf79e42ed8d
#
_cell.length_a   1.000
_cell.length_b   1.000
_cell.length_c   1.000
_cell.angle_alpha   90.00
_cell.angle_beta   90.00
_cell.angle_gamma   90.00
#
_symmetry.space_group_name_H-M   'P 1'
#
loop_
_entity.id
_entity.type
_entity.pdbx_description
1 polymer ?
#
loop_
_entity_poly.entity_id
_entity_poly.type
_entity_poly.pdbx_seq_one_letter_code
_entity_poly.pdbx_strand_id
1 'polypeptide(L)'
;GIRFEFECYDVGHLYNLAHFVERGLIKPPFFVQTIFGILGGIGTDPEDLMHMRRTADRLFGDDYVWSVLGGGRHQFNLVTMGAIMGSNVRVGLEDNLYLGKGELAESNAAQVGKMVRILNELSLEIATPDEAREMLHTKGVQNVAF
;
A
#
# COMPACT_ATOMS: atom_id res chain seq x y z
N GLY A 1 1.53 21.46 2.45
CA GLY A 1 0.17 21.04 2.73
C GLY A 1 0.12 19.59 3.22
N ILE A 2 -1.05 19.14 3.63
CA ILE A 2 -1.28 17.74 4.02
C ILE A 2 -1.35 16.90 2.76
N ARG A 3 -0.71 15.73 2.77
CA ARG A 3 -0.87 14.66 1.78
C ARG A 3 -1.77 13.59 2.36
N PHE A 4 -2.62 13.01 1.53
CA PHE A 4 -3.55 11.97 1.92
C PHE A 4 -3.10 10.62 1.37
N GLU A 5 -3.24 9.58 2.18
CA GLU A 5 -3.27 8.20 1.75
C GLU A 5 -4.73 7.82 1.49
N PHE A 6 -5.01 7.28 0.31
CA PHE A 6 -6.36 6.90 -0.11
C PHE A 6 -6.51 5.40 -0.01
N GLU A 7 -7.19 4.94 1.03
CA GLU A 7 -7.48 3.53 1.23
C GLU A 7 -8.64 3.07 0.33
N CYS A 8 -8.32 2.18 -0.61
CA CYS A 8 -9.26 1.65 -1.58
C CYS A 8 -9.50 0.17 -1.33
N TYR A 9 -10.65 -0.17 -0.79
CA TYR A 9 -11.06 -1.53 -0.40
C TYR A 9 -11.74 -2.29 -1.54
N ASP A 10 -12.12 -1.60 -2.60
CA ASP A 10 -12.76 -2.16 -3.78
C ASP A 10 -12.55 -1.23 -4.97
N VAL A 11 -12.80 -1.74 -6.16
CA VAL A 11 -12.70 -1.01 -7.42
C VAL A 11 -13.55 0.27 -7.43
N GLY A 12 -14.71 0.24 -6.80
CA GLY A 12 -15.58 1.41 -6.68
C GLY A 12 -14.92 2.60 -5.98
N HIS A 13 -14.02 2.35 -5.01
CA HIS A 13 -13.28 3.42 -4.33
C HIS A 13 -12.28 4.10 -5.26
N LEU A 14 -11.66 3.37 -6.20
CA LEU A 14 -10.80 3.96 -7.22
C LEU A 14 -11.57 4.91 -8.13
N TYR A 15 -12.79 4.55 -8.55
CA TYR A 15 -13.65 5.43 -9.33
C TYR A 15 -14.12 6.65 -8.54
N ASN A 16 -14.40 6.50 -7.25
CA ASN A 16 -14.71 7.64 -6.38
C ASN A 16 -13.52 8.62 -6.31
N LEU A 17 -12.29 8.09 -6.13
CA LEU A 17 -11.09 8.90 -6.13
C LEU A 17 -10.90 9.63 -7.48
N ALA A 18 -11.06 8.93 -8.60
CA ALA A 18 -10.98 9.51 -9.93
C ALA A 18 -11.98 10.66 -10.11
N HIS A 19 -13.20 10.52 -9.60
CA HIS A 19 -14.19 11.59 -9.61
C HIS A 19 -13.72 12.86 -8.88
N PHE A 20 -13.04 12.71 -7.72
CA PHE A 20 -12.48 13.87 -7.00
C PHE A 20 -11.30 14.49 -7.73
N VAL A 21 -10.48 13.68 -8.40
CA VAL A 21 -9.36 14.15 -9.24
C VAL A 21 -9.90 14.97 -10.42
N GLU A 22 -10.91 14.47 -11.16
CA GLU A 22 -11.55 15.17 -12.27
C GLU A 22 -12.14 16.53 -11.86
N ARG A 23 -12.62 16.64 -10.63
CA ARG A 23 -13.10 17.91 -10.06
C ARG A 23 -12.01 18.85 -9.56
N GLY A 24 -10.74 18.46 -9.68
CA GLY A 24 -9.60 19.27 -9.24
C GLY A 24 -9.46 19.41 -7.72
N LEU A 25 -10.13 18.54 -6.94
CA LEU A 25 -10.10 18.57 -5.48
C LEU A 25 -8.84 17.94 -4.90
N ILE A 26 -8.19 17.07 -5.66
CA ILE A 26 -6.99 16.33 -5.28
C ILE A 26 -5.94 16.51 -6.38
N LYS A 27 -4.68 16.67 -5.96
CA LYS A 27 -3.54 16.86 -6.87
C LYS A 27 -2.54 15.74 -6.73
N PRO A 28 -1.90 15.30 -7.84
CA PRO A 28 -0.88 14.27 -7.80
C PRO A 28 0.37 14.69 -6.98
N PRO A 29 1.21 13.71 -6.59
CA PRO A 29 0.95 12.29 -6.71
C PRO A 29 -0.11 11.83 -5.69
N PHE A 30 -0.97 10.87 -6.11
CA PHE A 30 -1.94 10.25 -5.22
C PHE A 30 -1.29 9.05 -4.53
N PHE A 31 -1.27 8.98 -3.21
CA PHE A 31 -0.84 7.77 -2.51
C PHE A 31 -2.05 6.85 -2.34
N VAL A 32 -2.09 5.78 -3.14
CA VAL A 32 -3.22 4.84 -3.20
C VAL A 32 -2.84 3.53 -2.51
N GLN A 33 -3.46 3.27 -1.38
CA GLN A 33 -3.37 2.01 -0.63
C GLN A 33 -4.52 1.10 -1.06
N THR A 34 -4.24 0.06 -1.86
CA THR A 34 -5.22 -0.97 -2.17
C THR A 34 -5.26 -2.02 -1.06
N ILE A 35 -6.45 -2.31 -0.55
CA ILE A 35 -6.68 -3.15 0.62
C ILE A 35 -7.49 -4.38 0.23
N PHE A 36 -7.01 -5.55 0.63
CA PHE A 36 -7.56 -6.84 0.22
C PHE A 36 -7.96 -7.70 1.41
N GLY A 37 -9.07 -8.41 1.27
CA GLY A 37 -9.52 -9.40 2.24
C GLY A 37 -10.21 -8.85 3.48
N ILE A 38 -10.67 -7.62 3.44
CA ILE A 38 -11.50 -7.01 4.47
C ILE A 38 -12.98 -7.21 4.10
N LEU A 39 -13.79 -7.55 5.08
CA LEU A 39 -15.23 -7.80 4.87
C LEU A 39 -15.91 -6.58 4.22
N GLY A 40 -16.58 -6.82 3.11
CA GLY A 40 -17.24 -5.76 2.31
C GLY A 40 -16.36 -5.13 1.23
N GLY A 41 -15.07 -5.51 1.16
CA GLY A 41 -14.16 -5.13 0.08
C GLY A 41 -13.85 -6.29 -0.88
N ILE A 42 -12.89 -6.05 -1.77
CA ILE A 42 -12.43 -7.03 -2.75
C ILE A 42 -11.72 -8.23 -2.06
N GLY A 43 -11.71 -9.39 -2.71
CA GLY A 43 -11.12 -10.62 -2.22
C GLY A 43 -9.60 -10.62 -2.14
N THR A 44 -9.02 -11.81 -2.05
CA THR A 44 -7.56 -11.99 -1.82
C THR A 44 -6.90 -12.82 -2.92
N ASP A 45 -7.62 -13.10 -3.99
CA ASP A 45 -7.07 -13.82 -5.12
C ASP A 45 -6.08 -12.96 -5.92
N PRO A 46 -5.08 -13.56 -6.57
CA PRO A 46 -4.16 -12.83 -7.43
C PRO A 46 -4.85 -11.98 -8.50
N GLU A 47 -5.95 -12.47 -9.04
CA GLU A 47 -6.75 -11.74 -10.01
C GLU A 47 -7.36 -10.46 -9.42
N ASP A 48 -7.78 -10.47 -8.17
CA ASP A 48 -8.31 -9.29 -7.47
C ASP A 48 -7.24 -8.20 -7.37
N LEU A 49 -6.02 -8.57 -6.97
CA LEU A 49 -4.88 -7.65 -6.89
C LEU A 49 -4.55 -7.07 -8.28
N MET A 50 -4.47 -7.91 -9.30
CA MET A 50 -4.22 -7.46 -10.68
C MET A 50 -5.36 -6.59 -11.21
N HIS A 51 -6.62 -6.87 -10.83
CA HIS A 51 -7.76 -6.09 -11.24
C HIS A 51 -7.73 -4.68 -10.66
N MET A 52 -7.45 -4.56 -9.36
CA MET A 52 -7.27 -3.26 -8.69
C MET A 52 -6.13 -2.47 -9.33
N ARG A 53 -4.97 -3.11 -9.54
CA ARG A 53 -3.81 -2.48 -10.19
C ARG A 53 -4.15 -1.95 -11.59
N ARG A 54 -4.69 -2.79 -12.48
CA ARG A 54 -5.07 -2.38 -13.84
C ARG A 54 -6.08 -1.25 -13.86
N THR A 55 -7.00 -1.25 -12.89
CA THR A 55 -8.00 -0.18 -12.77
C THR A 55 -7.34 1.13 -12.34
N ALA A 56 -6.45 1.09 -11.36
CA ALA A 56 -5.69 2.26 -10.93
C ALA A 56 -4.81 2.83 -12.07
N ASP A 57 -4.08 1.97 -12.78
CA ASP A 57 -3.25 2.37 -13.94
C ASP A 57 -4.08 3.08 -15.02
N ARG A 58 -5.28 2.55 -15.32
CA ARG A 58 -6.17 3.16 -16.31
C ARG A 58 -6.73 4.51 -15.86
N LEU A 59 -7.00 4.69 -14.57
CA LEU A 59 -7.61 5.90 -14.01
C LEU A 59 -6.60 7.00 -13.74
N PHE A 60 -5.40 6.65 -13.32
CA PHE A 60 -4.42 7.61 -12.78
C PHE A 60 -3.11 7.66 -13.58
N GLY A 61 -2.85 6.71 -14.46
CA GLY A 61 -1.58 6.65 -15.22
C GLY A 61 -0.37 6.63 -14.28
N ASP A 62 0.56 7.56 -14.49
CA ASP A 62 1.76 7.71 -13.68
C ASP A 62 1.59 8.68 -12.49
N ASP A 63 0.38 9.20 -12.27
CA ASP A 63 0.10 10.22 -11.25
C ASP A 63 -0.08 9.65 -9.84
N TYR A 64 0.16 8.35 -9.61
CA TYR A 64 -0.04 7.76 -8.29
C TYR A 64 1.14 6.89 -7.83
N VAL A 65 1.30 6.85 -6.51
CA VAL A 65 2.19 5.92 -5.80
C VAL A 65 1.33 4.80 -5.25
N TRP A 66 1.62 3.58 -5.66
CA TRP A 66 0.82 2.42 -5.29
C TRP A 66 1.36 1.72 -4.04
N SER A 67 0.47 1.29 -3.16
CA SER A 67 0.76 0.44 -2.01
C SER A 67 -0.28 -0.67 -1.86
N VAL A 68 0.13 -1.79 -1.28
CA VAL A 68 -0.72 -2.97 -1.04
C VAL A 68 -0.76 -3.31 0.43
N LEU A 69 -1.97 -3.61 0.92
CA LEU A 69 -2.26 -4.19 2.22
C LEU A 69 -3.12 -5.44 2.04
N GLY A 70 -2.81 -6.50 2.75
CA GLY A 70 -3.60 -7.72 2.81
C GLY A 70 -4.06 -8.02 4.24
N GLY A 71 -5.35 -8.30 4.43
CA GLY A 71 -5.92 -8.64 5.73
C GLY A 71 -5.61 -10.08 6.16
N GLY A 72 -5.40 -10.28 7.47
CA GLY A 72 -5.25 -11.57 8.12
C GLY A 72 -4.14 -12.43 7.53
N ARG A 73 -4.41 -13.73 7.40
CA ARG A 73 -3.43 -14.72 6.88
C ARG A 73 -2.88 -14.43 5.47
N HIS A 74 -3.54 -13.58 4.72
CA HIS A 74 -3.18 -13.25 3.34
C HIS A 74 -2.16 -12.11 3.25
N GLN A 75 -1.87 -11.40 4.35
CA GLN A 75 -1.01 -10.23 4.38
C GLN A 75 0.30 -10.44 3.62
N PHE A 76 1.16 -11.34 4.08
CA PHE A 76 2.50 -11.51 3.50
C PHE A 76 2.47 -11.97 2.04
N ASN A 77 1.51 -12.82 1.68
CA ASN A 77 1.37 -13.27 0.29
C ASN A 77 1.00 -12.12 -0.64
N LEU A 78 -0.03 -11.35 -0.28
CA LEU A 78 -0.52 -10.23 -1.09
C LEU A 78 0.50 -9.09 -1.20
N VAL A 79 1.12 -8.69 -0.09
CA VAL A 79 2.12 -7.62 -0.15
C VAL A 79 3.39 -8.05 -0.91
N THR A 80 3.77 -9.34 -0.84
CA THR A 80 4.87 -9.87 -1.66
C THR A 80 4.54 -9.85 -3.15
N MET A 81 3.33 -10.26 -3.51
CA MET A 81 2.85 -10.15 -4.91
C MET A 81 2.81 -8.70 -5.38
N GLY A 82 2.29 -7.79 -4.54
CA GLY A 82 2.29 -6.37 -4.82
C GLY A 82 3.70 -5.82 -5.05
N ALA A 83 4.66 -6.18 -4.18
CA ALA A 83 6.06 -5.77 -4.31
C ALA A 83 6.68 -6.23 -5.63
N ILE A 84 6.45 -7.49 -6.05
CA ILE A 84 6.90 -8.02 -7.35
C ILE A 84 6.30 -7.21 -8.52
N MET A 85 5.09 -6.67 -8.34
CA MET A 85 4.40 -5.83 -9.32
C MET A 85 4.73 -4.34 -9.20
N GLY A 86 5.69 -3.96 -8.33
CA GLY A 86 6.16 -2.58 -8.16
C GLY A 86 5.37 -1.75 -7.15
N SER A 87 4.62 -2.36 -6.23
CA SER A 87 3.97 -1.62 -5.14
C SER A 87 4.90 -1.39 -3.96
N ASN A 88 4.60 -0.36 -3.19
CA ASN A 88 4.97 -0.28 -1.78
C ASN A 88 4.13 -1.28 -0.98
N VAL A 89 4.51 -1.55 0.27
CA VAL A 89 3.86 -2.57 1.09
C VAL A 89 3.57 -2.04 2.49
N ARG A 90 2.43 -2.43 3.05
CA ARG A 90 2.07 -2.19 4.44
C ARG A 90 1.86 -3.51 5.16
N VAL A 91 2.48 -3.67 6.35
CA VAL A 91 2.29 -4.79 7.27
C VAL A 91 2.13 -4.27 8.69
N GLY A 92 1.35 -4.96 9.51
CA GLY A 92 1.19 -4.59 10.91
C GLY A 92 0.15 -5.43 11.64
N LEU A 93 0.15 -5.31 12.97
CA LEU A 93 -0.74 -6.05 13.87
C LEU A 93 -2.21 -5.64 13.75
N GLU A 94 -2.48 -4.44 13.25
CA GLU A 94 -3.84 -3.99 12.92
C GLU A 94 -4.47 -4.91 11.87
N ASP A 95 -3.67 -5.32 10.88
CA ASP A 95 -4.14 -6.01 9.68
C ASP A 95 -4.02 -7.54 9.83
N ASN A 96 -3.05 -8.01 10.61
CA ASN A 96 -2.78 -9.45 10.82
C ASN A 96 -2.00 -9.70 12.11
N LEU A 97 -2.48 -10.63 12.93
CA LEU A 97 -1.84 -10.99 14.21
C LEU A 97 -0.70 -12.01 14.07
N TYR A 98 -0.45 -12.58 12.89
CA TYR A 98 0.44 -13.72 12.72
C TYR A 98 1.67 -13.39 11.85
N LEU A 99 2.81 -13.96 12.23
CA LEU A 99 4.00 -14.05 11.36
C LEU A 99 3.89 -15.21 10.36
N GLY A 100 3.27 -16.30 10.77
CA GLY A 100 3.10 -17.49 9.96
C GLY A 100 1.94 -18.34 10.47
N LYS A 101 1.71 -19.50 9.86
CA LYS A 101 0.64 -20.39 10.27
C LYS A 101 0.83 -20.86 11.73
N GLY A 102 -0.04 -20.39 12.62
CA GLY A 102 0.00 -20.73 14.04
C GLY A 102 1.05 -19.98 14.86
N GLU A 103 1.77 -19.03 14.27
CA GLU A 103 2.81 -18.24 14.91
C GLU A 103 2.33 -16.79 15.05
N LEU A 104 2.05 -16.35 16.28
CA LEU A 104 1.67 -14.95 16.56
C LEU A 104 2.88 -14.03 16.40
N ALA A 105 2.64 -12.85 15.88
CA ALA A 105 3.64 -11.78 15.83
C ALA A 105 3.76 -11.12 17.20
N GLU A 106 4.97 -11.00 17.71
CA GLU A 106 5.25 -10.35 18.99
C GLU A 106 5.10 -8.81 18.93
N SER A 107 5.26 -8.23 17.73
CA SER A 107 5.22 -6.79 17.52
C SER A 107 5.06 -6.42 16.04
N ASN A 108 4.72 -5.16 15.77
CA ASN A 108 4.81 -4.59 14.42
C ASN A 108 6.23 -4.72 13.84
N ALA A 109 7.26 -4.50 14.67
CA ALA A 109 8.66 -4.62 14.26
C ALA A 109 8.99 -6.04 13.76
N ALA A 110 8.41 -7.08 14.37
CA ALA A 110 8.60 -8.47 13.93
C ALA A 110 8.02 -8.69 12.52
N GLN A 111 6.85 -8.13 12.24
CA GLN A 111 6.22 -8.20 10.90
C GLN A 111 7.01 -7.41 9.86
N VAL A 112 7.41 -6.18 10.19
CA VAL A 112 8.27 -5.35 9.33
C VAL A 112 9.58 -6.07 9.03
N GLY A 113 10.25 -6.63 10.06
CA GLY A 113 11.50 -7.38 9.90
C GLY A 113 11.33 -8.61 8.99
N LYS A 114 10.19 -9.30 9.05
CA LYS A 114 9.88 -10.39 8.12
C LYS A 114 9.74 -9.87 6.69
N MET A 115 9.00 -8.77 6.49
CA MET A 115 8.81 -8.21 5.15
C MET A 115 10.12 -7.70 4.56
N VAL A 116 10.95 -7.04 5.35
CA VAL A 116 12.30 -6.61 4.94
C VAL A 116 13.14 -7.79 4.44
N ARG A 117 13.13 -8.92 5.14
CA ARG A 117 13.85 -10.12 4.67
C ARG A 117 13.31 -10.63 3.33
N ILE A 118 11.98 -10.68 3.17
CA ILE A 118 11.35 -11.10 1.91
C ILE A 118 11.77 -10.19 0.75
N LEU A 119 11.72 -8.88 0.93
CA LEU A 119 12.12 -7.91 -0.10
C LEU A 119 13.60 -8.06 -0.48
N ASN A 120 14.48 -8.22 0.51
CA ASN A 120 15.91 -8.43 0.28
C ASN A 120 16.18 -9.72 -0.51
N GLU A 121 15.51 -10.83 -0.19
CA GLU A 121 15.64 -12.11 -0.94
C GLU A 121 15.15 -11.97 -2.39
N LEU A 122 14.22 -11.04 -2.66
CA LEU A 122 13.78 -10.69 -4.00
C LEU A 122 14.66 -9.64 -4.70
N SER A 123 15.76 -9.21 -4.05
CA SER A 123 16.65 -8.14 -4.52
C SER A 123 15.90 -6.81 -4.75
N LEU A 124 14.87 -6.54 -3.93
CA LEU A 124 14.14 -5.30 -3.93
C LEU A 124 14.70 -4.36 -2.85
N GLU A 125 14.99 -3.13 -3.24
CA GLU A 125 15.50 -2.11 -2.34
C GLU A 125 14.38 -1.50 -1.49
N ILE A 126 14.75 -1.11 -0.27
CA ILE A 126 13.84 -0.46 0.67
C ILE A 126 14.22 1.01 0.74
N ALA A 127 13.27 1.88 0.44
CA ALA A 127 13.48 3.31 0.50
C ALA A 127 13.86 3.78 1.91
N THR A 128 14.82 4.69 1.96
CA THR A 128 15.11 5.44 3.18
C THR A 128 13.95 6.38 3.53
N PRO A 129 13.86 6.87 4.77
CA PRO A 129 12.83 7.85 5.14
C PRO A 129 12.84 9.11 4.28
N ASP A 130 14.00 9.56 3.80
CA ASP A 130 14.10 10.76 2.97
C ASP A 130 13.63 10.49 1.53
N GLU A 131 13.99 9.35 0.94
CA GLU A 131 13.46 8.91 -0.35
C GLU A 131 11.93 8.73 -0.31
N ALA A 132 11.39 8.15 0.77
CA ALA A 132 9.95 8.02 0.93
C ALA A 132 9.24 9.39 1.02
N ARG A 133 9.86 10.37 1.70
CA ARG A 133 9.34 11.74 1.74
C ARG A 133 9.34 12.42 0.37
N GLU A 134 10.39 12.17 -0.40
CA GLU A 134 10.49 12.68 -1.77
C GLU A 134 9.43 12.06 -2.68
N MET A 135 9.32 10.73 -2.70
CA MET A 135 8.30 10.00 -3.48
C MET A 135 6.88 10.49 -3.19
N LEU A 136 6.56 10.73 -1.91
CA LEU A 136 5.23 11.14 -1.47
C LEU A 136 5.03 12.66 -1.46
N HIS A 137 6.04 13.43 -1.88
CA HIS A 137 6.04 14.89 -1.85
C HIS A 137 5.63 15.46 -0.48
N THR A 138 6.09 14.85 0.60
CA THR A 138 5.83 15.35 1.95
C THR A 138 6.78 16.50 2.29
N LYS A 139 6.41 17.32 3.28
CA LYS A 139 7.12 18.56 3.56
C LYS A 139 8.55 18.42 4.13
N GLY A 140 8.95 17.21 4.50
CA GLY A 140 10.28 16.94 5.07
C GLY A 140 10.49 17.46 6.50
N VAL A 141 11.54 16.95 7.15
CA VAL A 141 11.82 17.21 8.56
C VAL A 141 12.16 18.70 8.85
N GLN A 142 12.79 19.37 7.90
CA GLN A 142 13.17 20.80 8.07
C GLN A 142 11.96 21.77 8.09
N ASN A 143 10.79 21.28 7.68
CA ASN A 143 9.58 22.08 7.55
C ASN A 143 8.53 21.71 8.62
N VAL A 144 8.90 20.95 9.64
CA VAL A 144 8.04 20.63 10.78
C VAL A 144 8.32 21.60 11.94
N ALA A 145 7.30 21.88 12.74
CA ALA A 145 7.36 22.91 13.78
C ALA A 145 7.61 22.34 15.20
N PHE A 146 8.28 21.18 15.30
CA PHE A 146 8.64 20.53 16.57
C PHE A 146 10.04 19.93 16.50
#